data_275377e6e81fe1ebd6cf6b79552230ac
#
_entry.id   275377e6e81fe1ebd6cf6b79552230ac
#
_cell.length_a   1.000
_cell.length_b   1.000
_cell.length_c   1.000
_cell.angle_alpha   90.00
_cell.angle_beta   90.00
_cell.angle_gamma   90.00
#
_symmetry.space_group_name_H-M   'P 1'
#
loop_
_entity.id
_entity.type
_entity.pdbx_description
1 polymer ?
#
loop_
_entity_poly.entity_id
_entity_poly.type
_entity_poly.pdbx_seq_one_letter_code
_entity_poly.pdbx_strand_id
1 'polypeptide(L)'
;MKRLFKINPYDFSNYRLSASQPGVRVFTVIVGVLNLLLLIPDSINLDGDVLTAVWILRLSFTVVCTIFFFLIGRFHTFKALSAAITAAELLAVIVFLVIFSLYSTPDFLIQLLGVMLIILLIFMLPNRFFYTITLSLLAAAGFMIVALGIFGWQNTAQYMSAAIYMAAEIALGTAFALVFLNYQRSEYASKTELLKIYATDPLTQVGNRVRLQKEAEKWLSFCYRHCLPLSLVIVDIDNMKRINDEHGHLTGDAAICELVQTICDGLRRNDVCVRWGGDEFVLLLPGTSAPDAHNLIERIRDEVYVHIFPGESRITCSFGISDLTCGNTLEALLQCADERLYQAKKQGKNTACGVAPEDLLQRT
;
A
#
# COMPACT_ATOMS: atom_id res chain seq x y z
N MET A 1 -21.10 -14.03 10.46
CA MET A 1 -20.59 -13.29 9.28
C MET A 1 -20.59 -11.78 9.53
N LYS A 2 -19.91 -11.27 10.61
CA LYS A 2 -19.78 -9.84 10.95
C LYS A 2 -18.48 -9.62 11.78
N ARG A 3 -17.31 -9.89 11.19
CA ARG A 3 -16.03 -9.28 11.59
C ARG A 3 -15.32 -8.89 10.31
N LEU A 4 -15.88 -7.93 9.59
CA LEU A 4 -15.16 -7.20 8.57
C LEU A 4 -14.04 -6.44 9.30
N PHE A 5 -12.82 -6.89 9.10
CA PHE A 5 -11.56 -6.32 9.51
C PHE A 5 -11.64 -4.80 9.50
N LYS A 6 -11.27 -4.14 10.60
CA LYS A 6 -10.93 -2.71 10.59
C LYS A 6 -9.70 -2.54 9.71
N ILE A 7 -9.91 -2.49 8.40
CA ILE A 7 -8.89 -2.13 7.43
C ILE A 7 -8.52 -0.70 7.75
N ASN A 8 -7.23 -0.46 8.04
CA ASN A 8 -6.75 0.90 8.23
C ASN A 8 -7.02 1.70 6.93
N PRO A 9 -7.86 2.76 6.96
CA PRO A 9 -8.22 3.51 5.74
C PRO A 9 -7.01 4.10 5.01
N TYR A 10 -5.94 4.39 5.72
CA TYR A 10 -4.70 4.92 5.13
C TYR A 10 -3.96 3.87 4.31
N ASP A 11 -3.87 2.63 4.79
CA ASP A 11 -3.17 1.56 4.08
C ASP A 11 -3.94 1.15 2.82
N PHE A 12 -5.27 1.07 2.90
CA PHE A 12 -6.12 0.80 1.74
C PHE A 12 -6.10 1.95 0.72
N SER A 13 -6.03 3.21 1.17
CA SER A 13 -5.90 4.37 0.28
C SER A 13 -4.59 4.35 -0.51
N ASN A 14 -3.48 4.00 0.14
CA ASN A 14 -2.17 3.87 -0.50
C ASN A 14 -2.13 2.70 -1.49
N TYR A 15 -2.72 1.57 -1.11
CA TYR A 15 -2.90 0.42 -2.02
C TYR A 15 -3.69 0.83 -3.27
N ARG A 16 -4.83 1.52 -3.11
CA ARG A 16 -5.61 2.02 -4.24
C ARG A 16 -4.83 2.97 -5.12
N LEU A 17 -4.02 3.86 -4.55
CA LEU A 17 -3.19 4.79 -5.31
C LEU A 17 -2.23 4.02 -6.23
N SER A 18 -1.43 3.12 -5.68
CA SER A 18 -0.43 2.35 -6.44
C SER A 18 -1.07 1.44 -7.49
N ALA A 19 -2.19 0.80 -7.15
CA ALA A 19 -2.92 -0.08 -8.06
C ALA A 19 -3.61 0.69 -9.22
N SER A 20 -4.00 1.95 -8.98
CA SER A 20 -4.75 2.75 -9.96
C SER A 20 -3.86 3.51 -10.95
N GLN A 21 -2.67 3.96 -10.55
CA GLN A 21 -1.80 4.80 -11.39
C GLN A 21 -1.49 4.21 -12.77
N PRO A 22 -1.13 2.91 -12.92
CA PRO A 22 -0.84 2.34 -14.24
C PRO A 22 -2.08 2.34 -15.16
N GLY A 23 -3.24 1.95 -14.61
CA GLY A 23 -4.50 1.95 -15.34
C GLY A 23 -4.90 3.34 -15.82
N VAL A 24 -4.81 4.35 -14.93
CA VAL A 24 -5.12 5.76 -15.29
C VAL A 24 -4.22 6.26 -16.41
N ARG A 25 -2.92 5.90 -16.42
CA ARG A 25 -2.03 6.26 -17.54
C ARG A 25 -2.48 5.69 -18.87
N VAL A 26 -2.79 4.40 -18.90
CA VAL A 26 -3.29 3.72 -20.12
C VAL A 26 -4.58 4.38 -20.60
N PHE A 27 -5.53 4.61 -19.70
CA PHE A 27 -6.79 5.27 -20.04
C PHE A 27 -6.60 6.70 -20.57
N THR A 28 -5.69 7.48 -19.98
CA THR A 28 -5.40 8.84 -20.45
C THR A 28 -4.90 8.84 -21.89
N VAL A 29 -4.05 7.86 -22.25
CA VAL A 29 -3.60 7.71 -23.66
C VAL A 29 -4.77 7.34 -24.57
N ILE A 30 -5.59 6.37 -24.18
CA ILE A 30 -6.76 5.94 -24.96
C ILE A 30 -7.71 7.12 -25.20
N VAL A 31 -8.04 7.89 -24.15
CA VAL A 31 -8.92 9.07 -24.27
C VAL A 31 -8.33 10.13 -25.19
N GLY A 32 -7.01 10.40 -25.08
CA GLY A 32 -6.31 11.33 -25.98
C GLY A 32 -6.37 10.90 -27.46
N VAL A 33 -6.12 9.62 -27.72
CA VAL A 33 -6.18 9.05 -29.06
C VAL A 33 -7.60 9.09 -29.61
N LEU A 34 -8.61 8.66 -28.81
CA LEU A 34 -10.01 8.72 -29.22
C LEU A 34 -10.45 10.16 -29.53
N ASN A 35 -10.05 11.12 -28.71
CA ASN A 35 -10.35 12.53 -28.96
C ASN A 35 -9.75 13.04 -30.28
N LEU A 36 -8.53 12.59 -30.63
CA LEU A 36 -7.93 12.93 -31.94
C LEU A 36 -8.65 12.24 -33.11
N LEU A 37 -9.06 10.99 -32.95
CA LEU A 37 -9.82 10.27 -34.00
C LEU A 37 -11.16 10.95 -34.32
N LEU A 38 -11.78 11.60 -33.32
CA LEU A 38 -13.02 12.37 -33.54
C LEU A 38 -12.82 13.63 -34.38
N LEU A 39 -11.58 14.07 -34.69
CA LEU A 39 -11.32 15.12 -35.70
C LEU A 39 -11.73 14.69 -37.09
N ILE A 40 -11.75 13.39 -37.42
CA ILE A 40 -12.12 12.88 -38.74
C ILE A 40 -13.61 13.19 -39.04
N PRO A 41 -14.58 12.74 -38.22
CA PRO A 41 -15.98 13.10 -38.45
C PRO A 41 -16.26 14.60 -38.35
N ASP A 42 -15.56 15.33 -37.45
CA ASP A 42 -15.71 16.79 -37.38
C ASP A 42 -15.30 17.46 -38.68
N SER A 43 -14.19 17.02 -39.31
CA SER A 43 -13.71 17.58 -40.57
C SER A 43 -14.62 17.28 -41.79
N ILE A 44 -15.46 16.25 -41.67
CA ILE A 44 -16.45 15.90 -42.70
C ILE A 44 -17.74 16.73 -42.55
N ASN A 45 -18.13 17.05 -41.30
CA ASN A 45 -19.43 17.61 -40.96
C ASN A 45 -19.41 19.13 -40.68
N LEU A 46 -18.21 19.73 -40.51
CA LEU A 46 -18.05 21.13 -40.15
C LEU A 46 -17.14 21.86 -41.10
N ASP A 47 -17.43 23.13 -41.38
CA ASP A 47 -16.67 23.99 -42.28
C ASP A 47 -16.26 25.31 -41.63
N GLY A 48 -15.27 25.99 -42.22
CA GLY A 48 -14.85 27.35 -41.88
C GLY A 48 -14.38 27.57 -40.46
N ASP A 49 -14.86 28.65 -39.83
CA ASP A 49 -14.42 29.07 -38.48
C ASP A 49 -14.86 28.08 -37.39
N VAL A 50 -15.98 27.40 -37.56
CA VAL A 50 -16.50 26.39 -36.63
C VAL A 50 -15.58 25.20 -36.58
N LEU A 51 -15.13 24.69 -37.72
CA LEU A 51 -14.18 23.58 -37.79
C LEU A 51 -12.85 23.96 -37.10
N THR A 52 -12.37 25.18 -37.34
CA THR A 52 -11.15 25.69 -36.71
C THR A 52 -11.29 25.76 -35.18
N ALA A 53 -12.42 26.23 -34.67
CA ALA A 53 -12.69 26.26 -33.22
C ALA A 53 -12.73 24.85 -32.59
N VAL A 54 -13.36 23.89 -33.27
CA VAL A 54 -13.42 22.48 -32.79
C VAL A 54 -12.01 21.85 -32.80
N TRP A 55 -11.19 22.10 -33.81
CA TRP A 55 -9.80 21.64 -33.84
C TRP A 55 -9.01 22.19 -32.65
N ILE A 56 -9.11 23.49 -32.36
CA ILE A 56 -8.46 24.13 -31.22
C ILE A 56 -8.90 23.46 -29.91
N LEU A 57 -10.19 23.22 -29.70
CA LEU A 57 -10.71 22.58 -28.49
C LEU A 57 -10.18 21.16 -28.33
N ARG A 58 -10.22 20.32 -29.39
CA ARG A 58 -9.73 18.93 -29.29
C ARG A 58 -8.22 18.84 -29.07
N LEU A 59 -7.44 19.67 -29.78
CA LEU A 59 -5.98 19.72 -29.62
C LEU A 59 -5.62 20.22 -28.23
N SER A 60 -6.28 21.25 -27.71
CA SER A 60 -6.08 21.74 -26.33
C SER A 60 -6.39 20.67 -25.32
N PHE A 61 -7.48 19.91 -25.46
CA PHE A 61 -7.81 18.80 -24.59
C PHE A 61 -6.76 17.68 -24.65
N THR A 62 -6.24 17.36 -25.84
CA THR A 62 -5.17 16.37 -25.99
C THR A 62 -3.88 16.81 -25.29
N VAL A 63 -3.54 18.10 -25.34
CA VAL A 63 -2.41 18.65 -24.57
C VAL A 63 -2.64 18.47 -23.07
N VAL A 64 -3.85 18.75 -22.58
CA VAL A 64 -4.19 18.52 -21.15
C VAL A 64 -4.05 17.04 -20.79
N CYS A 65 -4.53 16.10 -21.62
CA CYS A 65 -4.33 14.67 -21.40
C CYS A 65 -2.84 14.30 -21.33
N THR A 66 -2.02 14.86 -22.23
CA THR A 66 -0.58 14.63 -22.24
C THR A 66 0.10 15.14 -20.97
N ILE A 67 -0.21 16.35 -20.53
CA ILE A 67 0.28 16.92 -19.27
C ILE A 67 -0.16 16.03 -18.09
N PHE A 68 -1.42 15.65 -18.06
CA PHE A 68 -1.97 14.79 -17.01
C PHE A 68 -1.25 13.45 -16.93
N PHE A 69 -0.96 12.81 -18.07
CA PHE A 69 -0.19 11.56 -18.14
C PHE A 69 1.16 11.65 -17.40
N PHE A 70 1.90 12.74 -17.58
CA PHE A 70 3.18 12.94 -16.89
C PHE A 70 3.03 13.29 -15.40
N LEU A 71 1.91 13.90 -15.00
CA LEU A 71 1.63 14.27 -13.62
C LEU A 71 1.13 13.11 -12.75
N ILE A 72 0.57 12.03 -13.33
CA ILE A 72 -0.04 10.91 -12.59
C ILE A 72 0.93 10.33 -11.53
N GLY A 73 2.21 10.20 -11.85
CA GLY A 73 3.22 9.66 -10.92
C GLY A 73 3.59 10.60 -9.76
N ARG A 74 3.20 11.87 -9.80
CA ARG A 74 3.50 12.86 -8.75
C ARG A 74 2.45 12.92 -7.63
N PHE A 75 1.32 12.25 -7.80
CA PHE A 75 0.29 12.23 -6.76
C PHE A 75 0.69 11.26 -5.63
N HIS A 76 0.73 11.77 -4.40
CA HIS A 76 1.09 11.02 -3.19
C HIS A 76 -0.13 10.50 -2.42
N THR A 77 -1.35 10.91 -2.80
CA THR A 77 -2.58 10.44 -2.15
C THR A 77 -3.65 10.09 -3.19
N PHE A 78 -4.43 9.04 -2.91
CA PHE A 78 -5.56 8.67 -3.78
C PHE A 78 -6.61 9.79 -3.87
N LYS A 79 -6.76 10.60 -2.81
CA LYS A 79 -7.67 11.76 -2.81
C LYS A 79 -7.27 12.80 -3.87
N ALA A 80 -5.98 13.13 -3.95
CA ALA A 80 -5.47 14.10 -4.92
C ALA A 80 -5.56 13.57 -6.36
N LEU A 81 -5.21 12.29 -6.59
CA LEU A 81 -5.36 11.63 -7.89
C LEU A 81 -6.83 11.63 -8.33
N SER A 82 -7.75 11.23 -7.45
CA SER A 82 -9.20 11.21 -7.72
C SER A 82 -9.74 12.60 -8.08
N ALA A 83 -9.32 13.66 -7.38
CA ALA A 83 -9.73 15.02 -7.70
C ALA A 83 -9.22 15.46 -9.08
N ALA A 84 -7.98 15.11 -9.43
CA ALA A 84 -7.40 15.42 -10.74
C ALA A 84 -8.09 14.64 -11.88
N ILE A 85 -8.42 13.36 -11.66
CA ILE A 85 -9.23 12.57 -12.58
C ILE A 85 -10.58 13.26 -12.82
N THR A 86 -11.30 13.62 -11.74
CA THR A 86 -12.60 14.28 -11.82
C THR A 86 -12.53 15.60 -12.58
N ALA A 87 -11.48 16.38 -12.39
CA ALA A 87 -11.28 17.64 -13.15
C ALA A 87 -11.06 17.37 -14.65
N ALA A 88 -10.29 16.35 -15.01
CA ALA A 88 -10.07 15.95 -16.40
C ALA A 88 -11.34 15.41 -17.05
N GLU A 89 -12.12 14.59 -16.34
CA GLU A 89 -13.42 14.08 -16.79
C GLU A 89 -14.44 15.20 -16.99
N LEU A 90 -14.51 16.16 -16.06
CA LEU A 90 -15.38 17.33 -16.17
C LEU A 90 -15.02 18.18 -17.39
N LEU A 91 -13.71 18.39 -17.62
CA LEU A 91 -13.24 19.08 -18.82
C LEU A 91 -13.66 18.35 -20.10
N ALA A 92 -13.57 17.02 -20.13
CA ALA A 92 -14.02 16.21 -21.27
C ALA A 92 -15.52 16.39 -21.55
N VAL A 93 -16.36 16.38 -20.49
CA VAL A 93 -17.79 16.64 -20.59
C VAL A 93 -18.06 18.05 -21.16
N ILE A 94 -17.38 19.07 -20.62
CA ILE A 94 -17.55 20.45 -21.09
C ILE A 94 -17.15 20.59 -22.56
N VAL A 95 -15.98 20.06 -22.96
CA VAL A 95 -15.50 20.10 -24.33
C VAL A 95 -16.50 19.40 -25.25
N PHE A 96 -17.04 18.25 -24.88
CA PHE A 96 -18.05 17.54 -25.65
C PHE A 96 -19.33 18.40 -25.83
N LEU A 97 -19.86 18.96 -24.75
CA LEU A 97 -21.10 19.75 -24.79
C LEU A 97 -20.92 21.05 -25.62
N VAL A 98 -19.75 21.70 -25.52
CA VAL A 98 -19.43 22.89 -26.34
C VAL A 98 -19.35 22.49 -27.81
N ILE A 99 -18.63 21.42 -28.15
CA ILE A 99 -18.55 20.96 -29.55
C ILE A 99 -19.95 20.59 -30.08
N PHE A 100 -20.76 19.88 -29.27
CA PHE A 100 -22.14 19.56 -29.66
C PHE A 100 -22.98 20.82 -29.94
N SER A 101 -22.83 21.89 -29.17
CA SER A 101 -23.55 23.15 -29.42
C SER A 101 -23.09 23.92 -30.64
N LEU A 102 -21.91 23.61 -31.18
CA LEU A 102 -21.37 24.26 -32.39
C LEU A 102 -21.84 23.62 -33.70
N TYR A 103 -22.40 22.41 -33.67
CA TYR A 103 -22.92 21.76 -34.84
C TYR A 103 -24.23 22.45 -35.29
N SER A 104 -24.31 22.85 -36.54
CA SER A 104 -25.50 23.47 -37.14
C SER A 104 -26.63 22.47 -37.40
N THR A 105 -26.29 21.24 -37.81
CA THR A 105 -27.23 20.14 -38.07
C THR A 105 -26.74 18.84 -37.47
N PRO A 106 -26.69 18.74 -36.12
CA PRO A 106 -26.19 17.53 -35.47
C PRO A 106 -27.18 16.37 -35.63
N ASP A 107 -26.63 15.15 -35.78
CA ASP A 107 -27.42 13.92 -35.68
C ASP A 107 -27.63 13.58 -34.18
N PHE A 108 -28.89 13.49 -33.74
CA PHE A 108 -29.25 13.24 -32.36
C PHE A 108 -28.66 11.92 -31.82
N LEU A 109 -28.70 10.85 -32.63
CA LEU A 109 -28.25 9.52 -32.23
C LEU A 109 -26.73 9.49 -32.07
N ILE A 110 -25.98 10.12 -32.99
CA ILE A 110 -24.51 10.18 -32.91
C ILE A 110 -24.08 10.92 -31.64
N GLN A 111 -24.74 12.05 -31.32
CA GLN A 111 -24.41 12.83 -30.11
C GLN A 111 -24.82 12.08 -28.83
N LEU A 112 -25.92 11.35 -28.86
CA LEU A 112 -26.32 10.47 -27.74
C LEU A 112 -25.27 9.38 -27.49
N LEU A 113 -24.80 8.69 -28.52
CA LEU A 113 -23.73 7.71 -28.41
C LEU A 113 -22.44 8.34 -27.89
N GLY A 114 -22.13 9.58 -28.25
CA GLY A 114 -20.98 10.32 -27.73
C GLY A 114 -21.04 10.56 -26.24
N VAL A 115 -22.16 11.04 -25.70
CA VAL A 115 -22.30 11.25 -24.23
C VAL A 115 -22.33 9.93 -23.48
N MET A 116 -22.97 8.89 -24.02
CA MET A 116 -22.93 7.54 -23.43
C MET A 116 -21.51 7.01 -23.36
N LEU A 117 -20.70 7.15 -24.41
CA LEU A 117 -19.29 6.77 -24.35
C LEU A 117 -18.52 7.52 -23.23
N ILE A 118 -18.80 8.81 -23.05
CA ILE A 118 -18.19 9.59 -21.95
C ILE A 118 -18.62 9.06 -20.58
N ILE A 119 -19.91 8.78 -20.39
CA ILE A 119 -20.44 8.20 -19.15
C ILE A 119 -19.78 6.85 -18.86
N LEU A 120 -19.65 5.98 -19.87
CA LEU A 120 -18.95 4.71 -19.76
C LEU A 120 -17.50 4.90 -19.31
N LEU A 121 -16.76 5.83 -19.94
CA LEU A 121 -15.35 6.12 -19.60
C LEU A 121 -15.21 6.64 -18.16
N ILE A 122 -16.15 7.46 -17.65
CA ILE A 122 -16.18 7.93 -16.26
C ILE A 122 -16.26 6.74 -15.30
N PHE A 123 -17.07 5.72 -15.59
CA PHE A 123 -17.17 4.52 -14.74
C PHE A 123 -15.95 3.59 -14.83
N MET A 124 -15.21 3.62 -15.94
CA MET A 124 -14.01 2.79 -16.10
C MET A 124 -12.79 3.34 -15.35
N LEU A 125 -12.75 4.64 -15.04
CA LEU A 125 -11.64 5.24 -14.31
C LEU A 125 -11.76 4.99 -12.80
N PRO A 126 -10.64 4.67 -12.11
CA PRO A 126 -10.64 4.42 -10.68
C PRO A 126 -10.80 5.74 -9.90
N ASN A 127 -12.03 6.17 -9.72
CA ASN A 127 -12.36 7.41 -9.03
C ASN A 127 -13.10 7.14 -7.69
N ARG A 128 -13.46 8.20 -6.96
CA ARG A 128 -14.35 8.11 -5.81
C ARG A 128 -15.78 7.92 -6.29
N PHE A 129 -16.47 6.96 -5.70
CA PHE A 129 -17.83 6.57 -6.06
C PHE A 129 -18.80 7.76 -6.21
N PHE A 130 -18.76 8.68 -5.25
CA PHE A 130 -19.62 9.86 -5.29
C PHE A 130 -19.32 10.77 -6.49
N TYR A 131 -18.03 11.01 -6.82
CA TYR A 131 -17.65 11.86 -7.94
C TYR A 131 -18.05 11.25 -9.29
N THR A 132 -17.88 9.93 -9.43
CA THR A 132 -18.29 9.19 -10.64
C THR A 132 -19.79 9.36 -10.92
N ILE A 133 -20.64 9.12 -9.93
CA ILE A 133 -22.09 9.26 -10.11
C ILE A 133 -22.49 10.71 -10.39
N THR A 134 -21.97 11.66 -9.61
CA THR A 134 -22.34 13.07 -9.77
C THR A 134 -21.96 13.57 -11.16
N LEU A 135 -20.79 13.21 -11.66
CA LEU A 135 -20.32 13.64 -12.95
C LEU A 135 -21.10 12.98 -14.12
N SER A 136 -21.47 11.71 -13.97
CA SER A 136 -22.30 11.01 -14.95
C SER A 136 -23.71 11.65 -15.06
N LEU A 137 -24.29 12.02 -13.92
CA LEU A 137 -25.57 12.74 -13.89
C LEU A 137 -25.45 14.15 -14.51
N LEU A 138 -24.36 14.87 -14.25
CA LEU A 138 -24.08 16.16 -14.86
C LEU A 138 -23.91 16.05 -16.40
N ALA A 139 -23.20 15.02 -16.86
CA ALA A 139 -23.04 14.77 -18.30
C ALA A 139 -24.39 14.49 -18.98
N ALA A 140 -25.23 13.63 -18.37
CA ALA A 140 -26.57 13.32 -18.89
C ALA A 140 -27.50 14.55 -18.89
N ALA A 141 -27.53 15.31 -17.80
CA ALA A 141 -28.33 16.53 -17.70
C ALA A 141 -27.84 17.61 -18.70
N GLY A 142 -26.53 17.81 -18.80
CA GLY A 142 -25.92 18.73 -19.77
C GLY A 142 -26.26 18.38 -21.22
N PHE A 143 -26.18 17.09 -21.59
CA PHE A 143 -26.62 16.62 -22.92
C PHE A 143 -28.08 16.94 -23.17
N MET A 144 -28.99 16.65 -22.23
CA MET A 144 -30.41 16.91 -22.39
C MET A 144 -30.71 18.39 -22.54
N ILE A 145 -30.05 19.27 -21.80
CA ILE A 145 -30.22 20.73 -21.92
C ILE A 145 -29.79 21.22 -23.27
N VAL A 146 -28.59 20.82 -23.75
CA VAL A 146 -28.09 21.25 -25.08
C VAL A 146 -28.96 20.70 -26.21
N ALA A 147 -29.35 19.41 -26.14
CA ALA A 147 -30.22 18.79 -27.11
C ALA A 147 -31.60 19.48 -27.22
N LEU A 148 -32.19 19.82 -26.08
CA LEU A 148 -33.45 20.59 -26.06
C LEU A 148 -33.30 21.98 -26.70
N GLY A 149 -32.15 22.64 -26.46
CA GLY A 149 -31.85 23.94 -27.08
C GLY A 149 -31.73 23.88 -28.60
N ILE A 150 -31.17 22.79 -29.14
CA ILE A 150 -30.91 22.62 -30.59
C ILE A 150 -32.15 22.06 -31.33
N PHE A 151 -32.73 20.96 -30.85
CA PHE A 151 -33.80 20.22 -31.53
C PHE A 151 -35.21 20.64 -31.12
N GLY A 152 -35.36 21.44 -30.05
CA GLY A 152 -36.66 21.86 -29.52
C GLY A 152 -37.48 20.72 -28.96
N TRP A 153 -38.76 20.99 -28.62
CA TRP A 153 -39.64 20.04 -27.93
C TRP A 153 -40.36 19.02 -28.83
N GLN A 154 -40.12 19.05 -30.12
CA GLN A 154 -40.90 18.25 -31.12
C GLN A 154 -40.55 16.74 -31.05
N ASN A 155 -39.41 16.36 -30.50
CA ASN A 155 -38.90 14.99 -30.53
C ASN A 155 -38.99 14.31 -29.15
N THR A 156 -40.10 14.43 -28.41
CA THR A 156 -40.28 13.91 -27.03
C THR A 156 -39.95 12.42 -26.92
N ALA A 157 -40.28 11.59 -27.91
CA ALA A 157 -40.00 10.16 -27.87
C ALA A 157 -38.49 9.87 -27.90
N GLN A 158 -37.70 10.66 -28.62
CA GLN A 158 -36.23 10.52 -28.67
C GLN A 158 -35.60 10.92 -27.33
N TYR A 159 -36.08 12.01 -26.71
CA TYR A 159 -35.61 12.42 -25.36
C TYR A 159 -35.92 11.39 -24.27
N MET A 160 -37.14 10.82 -24.30
CA MET A 160 -37.50 9.76 -23.37
C MET A 160 -36.61 8.53 -23.56
N SER A 161 -36.37 8.11 -24.77
CA SER A 161 -35.47 6.99 -25.09
C SER A 161 -34.05 7.28 -24.62
N ALA A 162 -33.51 8.46 -24.88
CA ALA A 162 -32.18 8.88 -24.45
C ALA A 162 -32.05 8.89 -22.92
N ALA A 163 -33.07 9.42 -22.21
CA ALA A 163 -33.09 9.43 -20.75
C ALA A 163 -33.09 8.01 -20.17
N ILE A 164 -33.87 7.09 -20.76
CA ILE A 164 -33.90 5.68 -20.34
C ILE A 164 -32.55 5.01 -20.58
N TYR A 165 -31.93 5.20 -21.76
CA TYR A 165 -30.63 4.58 -22.06
C TYR A 165 -29.52 5.11 -21.13
N MET A 166 -29.41 6.43 -20.93
CA MET A 166 -28.45 7.01 -20.00
C MET A 166 -28.70 6.58 -18.55
N ALA A 167 -29.97 6.51 -18.11
CA ALA A 167 -30.31 6.03 -16.77
C ALA A 167 -29.91 4.56 -16.58
N ALA A 168 -30.18 3.71 -17.58
CA ALA A 168 -29.79 2.30 -17.55
C ALA A 168 -28.25 2.15 -17.50
N GLU A 169 -27.53 2.94 -18.32
CA GLU A 169 -26.07 2.94 -18.31
C GLU A 169 -25.49 3.39 -16.97
N ILE A 170 -26.01 4.48 -16.37
CA ILE A 170 -25.60 4.95 -15.05
C ILE A 170 -25.88 3.90 -13.98
N ALA A 171 -27.04 3.23 -14.03
CA ALA A 171 -27.40 2.15 -13.10
C ALA A 171 -26.42 0.96 -13.22
N LEU A 172 -26.14 0.51 -14.45
CA LEU A 172 -25.20 -0.58 -14.70
C LEU A 172 -23.77 -0.21 -14.29
N GLY A 173 -23.31 1.00 -14.65
CA GLY A 173 -22.00 1.53 -14.25
C GLY A 173 -21.87 1.63 -12.73
N THR A 174 -22.93 2.09 -12.04
CA THR A 174 -23.00 2.14 -10.57
C THR A 174 -22.87 0.75 -9.96
N ALA A 175 -23.62 -0.24 -10.47
CA ALA A 175 -23.54 -1.61 -10.02
C ALA A 175 -22.12 -2.18 -10.24
N PHE A 176 -21.53 -1.96 -11.42
CA PHE A 176 -20.16 -2.35 -11.72
C PHE A 176 -19.16 -1.72 -10.74
N ALA A 177 -19.25 -0.40 -10.50
CA ALA A 177 -18.36 0.31 -9.58
C ALA A 177 -18.46 -0.23 -8.14
N LEU A 178 -19.64 -0.61 -7.66
CA LEU A 178 -19.83 -1.23 -6.34
C LEU A 178 -19.19 -2.62 -6.28
N VAL A 179 -19.40 -3.46 -7.30
CA VAL A 179 -18.78 -4.79 -7.39
C VAL A 179 -17.24 -4.66 -7.44
N PHE A 180 -16.72 -3.75 -8.24
CA PHE A 180 -15.28 -3.51 -8.37
C PHE A 180 -14.65 -3.01 -7.08
N LEU A 181 -15.31 -2.09 -6.37
CA LEU A 181 -14.85 -1.63 -5.05
C LEU A 181 -14.80 -2.76 -4.01
N ASN A 182 -15.82 -3.64 -4.00
CA ASN A 182 -15.83 -4.80 -3.12
C ASN A 182 -14.73 -5.80 -3.48
N TYR A 183 -14.49 -6.03 -4.77
CA TYR A 183 -13.38 -6.86 -5.24
C TYR A 183 -12.01 -6.32 -4.78
N GLN A 184 -11.74 -5.01 -4.97
CA GLN A 184 -10.50 -4.39 -4.50
C GLN A 184 -10.30 -4.52 -2.99
N ARG A 185 -11.39 -4.37 -2.20
CA ARG A 185 -11.33 -4.56 -0.74
C ARG A 185 -11.00 -6.00 -0.35
N SER A 186 -11.62 -6.96 -1.02
CA SER A 186 -11.36 -8.38 -0.79
C SER A 186 -9.94 -8.77 -1.17
N GLU A 187 -9.44 -8.29 -2.31
CA GLU A 187 -8.06 -8.51 -2.75
C GLU A 187 -7.04 -7.94 -1.75
N TYR A 188 -7.26 -6.71 -1.29
CA TYR A 188 -6.42 -6.09 -0.28
C TYR A 188 -6.44 -6.86 1.04
N ALA A 189 -7.61 -7.31 1.49
CA ALA A 189 -7.75 -8.11 2.71
C ALA A 189 -7.01 -9.45 2.59
N SER A 190 -7.16 -10.15 1.47
CA SER A 190 -6.47 -11.42 1.21
C SER A 190 -4.95 -11.24 1.14
N LYS A 191 -4.45 -10.20 0.46
CA LYS A 191 -3.01 -9.89 0.45
C LYS A 191 -2.47 -9.58 1.85
N THR A 192 -3.23 -8.84 2.65
CA THR A 192 -2.84 -8.50 4.02
C THR A 192 -2.82 -9.74 4.92
N GLU A 193 -3.76 -10.66 4.74
CA GLU A 193 -3.82 -11.92 5.48
C GLU A 193 -2.66 -12.85 5.09
N LEU A 194 -2.39 -12.99 3.80
CA LEU A 194 -1.21 -13.71 3.32
C LEU A 194 0.08 -13.15 3.93
N LEU A 195 0.27 -11.83 3.92
CA LEU A 195 1.45 -11.21 4.52
C LEU A 195 1.56 -11.47 6.04
N LYS A 196 0.44 -11.60 6.76
CA LYS A 196 0.45 -11.97 8.19
C LYS A 196 0.88 -13.42 8.38
N ILE A 197 0.35 -14.35 7.58
CA ILE A 197 0.73 -15.76 7.61
C ILE A 197 2.22 -15.93 7.26
N TYR A 198 2.70 -15.21 6.24
CA TYR A 198 4.11 -15.22 5.85
C TYR A 198 5.05 -14.47 6.82
N ALA A 199 4.52 -13.73 7.80
CA ALA A 199 5.32 -12.91 8.73
C ALA A 199 5.54 -13.56 10.10
N THR A 200 5.00 -14.77 10.34
CA THR A 200 5.16 -15.55 11.58
C THR A 200 5.94 -16.83 11.32
N ASP A 201 6.74 -17.25 12.30
CA ASP A 201 7.38 -18.56 12.30
C ASP A 201 6.36 -19.64 12.71
N PRO A 202 6.22 -20.74 11.96
CA PRO A 202 5.19 -21.74 12.22
C PRO A 202 5.43 -22.54 13.52
N LEU A 203 6.67 -22.69 13.97
CA LEU A 203 6.99 -23.44 15.18
C LEU A 203 6.75 -22.57 16.42
N THR A 204 7.35 -21.39 16.46
CA THR A 204 7.41 -20.55 17.67
C THR A 204 6.33 -19.49 17.76
N GLN A 205 5.57 -19.27 16.66
CA GLN A 205 4.53 -18.24 16.53
C GLN A 205 5.00 -16.79 16.73
N VAL A 206 6.29 -16.55 16.93
CA VAL A 206 6.88 -15.19 16.89
C VAL A 206 7.06 -14.72 15.44
N GLY A 207 7.55 -13.52 15.22
CA GLY A 207 7.85 -13.04 13.87
C GLY A 207 8.90 -13.89 13.16
N ASN A 208 8.98 -13.75 11.85
CA ASN A 208 10.07 -14.29 11.04
C ASN A 208 10.87 -13.16 10.38
N ARG A 209 11.81 -13.48 9.49
CA ARG A 209 12.66 -12.50 8.77
C ARG A 209 11.85 -11.42 8.04
N VAL A 210 10.69 -11.78 7.45
CA VAL A 210 9.82 -10.83 6.75
C VAL A 210 9.23 -9.79 7.70
N ARG A 211 8.83 -10.22 8.90
CA ARG A 211 8.35 -9.32 9.94
C ARG A 211 9.45 -8.39 10.44
N LEU A 212 10.67 -8.92 10.66
CA LEU A 212 11.80 -8.09 11.07
C LEU A 212 12.07 -6.98 10.07
N GLN A 213 12.16 -7.28 8.78
CA GLN A 213 12.40 -6.30 7.73
C GLN A 213 11.37 -5.16 7.79
N LYS A 214 10.09 -5.51 7.85
CA LYS A 214 8.99 -4.54 7.88
C LYS A 214 9.00 -3.66 9.14
N GLU A 215 9.21 -4.26 10.31
CA GLU A 215 9.23 -3.50 11.57
C GLU A 215 10.50 -2.65 11.69
N ALA A 216 11.65 -3.15 11.21
CA ALA A 216 12.90 -2.40 11.19
C ALA A 216 12.80 -1.14 10.33
N GLU A 217 12.27 -1.21 9.11
CA GLU A 217 12.05 -0.04 8.25
C GLU A 217 11.22 1.04 8.96
N LYS A 218 10.14 0.62 9.63
CA LYS A 218 9.26 1.51 10.39
C LYS A 218 9.99 2.15 11.57
N TRP A 219 10.64 1.34 12.41
CA TRP A 219 11.24 1.81 13.67
C TRP A 219 12.55 2.56 13.46
N LEU A 220 13.38 2.18 12.49
CA LEU A 220 14.59 2.93 12.11
C LEU A 220 14.20 4.35 11.65
N SER A 221 13.22 4.45 10.74
CA SER A 221 12.73 5.75 10.27
C SER A 221 12.13 6.61 11.38
N PHE A 222 11.37 5.99 12.31
CA PHE A 222 10.76 6.68 13.43
C PHE A 222 11.80 7.16 14.44
N CYS A 223 12.69 6.27 14.89
CA CYS A 223 13.71 6.59 15.91
C CYS A 223 14.71 7.63 15.39
N TYR A 224 15.15 7.51 14.13
CA TYR A 224 16.00 8.52 13.50
C TYR A 224 15.35 9.91 13.47
N ARG A 225 14.08 10.00 13.06
CA ARG A 225 13.36 11.29 12.99
C ARG A 225 13.15 11.94 14.35
N HIS A 226 12.95 11.14 15.38
CA HIS A 226 12.62 11.64 16.73
C HIS A 226 13.82 11.62 17.68
N CYS A 227 15.02 11.32 17.19
CA CYS A 227 16.24 11.20 17.99
C CYS A 227 16.06 10.24 19.18
N LEU A 228 15.32 9.14 18.98
CA LEU A 228 15.12 8.11 19.99
C LEU A 228 16.15 6.98 19.79
N PRO A 229 16.62 6.35 20.89
CA PRO A 229 17.49 5.19 20.79
C PRO A 229 16.76 3.99 20.18
N LEU A 230 17.50 3.11 19.56
CA LEU A 230 17.02 1.81 19.09
C LEU A 230 18.15 0.81 19.20
N SER A 231 17.90 -0.33 19.82
CA SER A 231 18.82 -1.44 19.89
C SER A 231 18.30 -2.66 19.15
N LEU A 232 19.24 -3.47 18.64
CA LEU A 232 18.99 -4.77 18.05
C LEU A 232 19.85 -5.81 18.75
N VAL A 233 19.26 -6.97 19.04
CA VAL A 233 19.94 -8.08 19.71
C VAL A 233 19.80 -9.34 18.88
N ILE A 234 20.90 -10.01 18.60
CA ILE A 234 20.89 -11.39 18.08
C ILE A 234 21.07 -12.34 19.25
N VAL A 235 20.19 -13.33 19.32
CA VAL A 235 20.18 -14.39 20.35
C VAL A 235 20.43 -15.72 19.67
N ASP A 236 21.32 -16.52 20.21
CA ASP A 236 21.61 -17.87 19.71
C ASP A 236 21.61 -18.87 20.88
N ILE A 237 20.93 -19.99 20.68
CA ILE A 237 20.81 -21.04 21.69
C ILE A 237 22.10 -21.85 21.74
N ASP A 238 22.74 -21.86 22.90
CA ASP A 238 23.99 -22.58 23.08
C ASP A 238 23.80 -24.10 23.03
N ASN A 239 24.59 -24.78 22.21
CA ASN A 239 24.68 -26.25 22.15
C ASN A 239 23.34 -26.96 21.79
N MET A 240 22.45 -26.31 21.02
CA MET A 240 21.16 -26.89 20.64
C MET A 240 21.29 -28.27 19.95
N LYS A 241 22.38 -28.49 19.21
CA LYS A 241 22.65 -29.79 18.60
C LYS A 241 22.74 -30.90 19.63
N ARG A 242 23.42 -30.67 20.80
CA ARG A 242 23.54 -31.64 21.87
C ARG A 242 22.16 -32.00 22.44
N ILE A 243 21.27 -31.02 22.65
CA ILE A 243 19.92 -31.26 23.14
C ILE A 243 19.14 -32.14 22.16
N ASN A 244 19.23 -31.86 20.86
CA ASN A 244 18.59 -32.67 19.83
C ASN A 244 19.17 -34.10 19.76
N ASP A 245 20.48 -34.25 19.91
CA ASP A 245 21.14 -35.56 19.86
C ASP A 245 20.81 -36.42 21.12
N GLU A 246 20.65 -35.80 22.29
CA GLU A 246 20.34 -36.48 23.56
C GLU A 246 18.84 -36.78 23.73
N HIS A 247 17.93 -35.86 23.33
CA HIS A 247 16.50 -35.92 23.62
C HIS A 247 15.59 -35.98 22.40
N GLY A 248 16.17 -35.93 21.19
CA GLY A 248 15.45 -35.96 19.91
C GLY A 248 14.89 -34.59 19.51
N HIS A 249 14.62 -34.45 18.20
CA HIS A 249 14.18 -33.17 17.60
C HIS A 249 12.85 -32.64 18.16
N LEU A 250 11.90 -33.50 18.50
CA LEU A 250 10.61 -33.05 19.06
C LEU A 250 10.78 -32.36 20.42
N THR A 251 11.68 -32.89 21.26
CA THR A 251 12.02 -32.29 22.57
C THR A 251 12.76 -30.96 22.36
N GLY A 252 13.68 -30.91 21.39
CA GLY A 252 14.37 -29.68 21.01
C GLY A 252 13.41 -28.60 20.50
N ASP A 253 12.45 -28.94 19.67
CA ASP A 253 11.43 -28.01 19.18
C ASP A 253 10.56 -27.48 20.32
N ALA A 254 10.15 -28.34 21.27
CA ALA A 254 9.42 -27.92 22.46
C ALA A 254 10.26 -26.97 23.33
N ALA A 255 11.56 -27.28 23.53
CA ALA A 255 12.47 -26.43 24.26
C ALA A 255 12.68 -25.04 23.61
N ILE A 256 12.76 -24.98 22.27
CA ILE A 256 12.80 -23.72 21.51
C ILE A 256 11.52 -22.91 21.73
N CYS A 257 10.34 -23.53 21.70
CA CYS A 257 9.06 -22.84 21.92
C CYS A 257 8.98 -22.22 23.32
N GLU A 258 9.39 -22.97 24.34
CA GLU A 258 9.35 -22.51 25.73
C GLU A 258 10.40 -21.43 26.02
N LEU A 259 11.60 -21.55 25.44
CA LEU A 259 12.63 -20.51 25.48
C LEU A 259 12.14 -19.19 24.89
N VAL A 260 11.53 -19.25 23.72
CA VAL A 260 10.99 -18.05 23.07
C VAL A 260 9.90 -17.39 23.90
N GLN A 261 9.06 -18.19 24.54
CA GLN A 261 8.04 -17.65 25.46
C GLN A 261 8.70 -16.93 26.65
N THR A 262 9.72 -17.54 27.28
CA THR A 262 10.50 -16.93 28.37
C THR A 262 11.12 -15.60 27.93
N ILE A 263 11.71 -15.54 26.71
CA ILE A 263 12.25 -14.30 26.16
C ILE A 263 11.13 -13.26 25.96
N CYS A 264 10.01 -13.65 25.35
CA CYS A 264 8.91 -12.73 25.03
C CYS A 264 8.23 -12.18 26.30
N ASP A 265 8.15 -12.93 27.38
CA ASP A 265 7.59 -12.48 28.66
C ASP A 265 8.43 -11.36 29.28
N GLY A 266 9.74 -11.32 29.01
CA GLY A 266 10.65 -10.23 29.38
C GLY A 266 10.54 -8.97 28.53
N LEU A 267 9.88 -9.01 27.35
CA LEU A 267 9.81 -7.93 26.39
C LEU A 267 8.59 -7.01 26.57
N ARG A 268 8.71 -5.76 26.11
CA ARG A 268 7.61 -4.80 26.10
C ARG A 268 6.72 -5.03 24.86
N ARG A 269 5.50 -4.50 24.89
CA ARG A 269 4.52 -4.61 23.78
C ARG A 269 5.02 -4.12 22.44
N ASN A 270 5.92 -3.13 22.41
CA ASN A 270 6.46 -2.55 21.18
C ASN A 270 7.77 -3.20 20.74
N ASP A 271 8.36 -4.05 21.57
CA ASP A 271 9.53 -4.82 21.22
C ASP A 271 9.14 -5.93 20.25
N VAL A 272 10.05 -6.26 19.36
CA VAL A 272 9.79 -7.24 18.30
C VAL A 272 10.72 -8.40 18.48
N CYS A 273 10.16 -9.62 18.63
CA CYS A 273 10.91 -10.86 18.62
C CYS A 273 10.64 -11.62 17.33
N VAL A 274 11.70 -12.05 16.66
CA VAL A 274 11.60 -12.85 15.43
C VAL A 274 12.56 -14.03 15.47
N ARG A 275 12.17 -15.13 14.84
CA ARG A 275 13.07 -16.26 14.57
C ARG A 275 13.82 -15.98 13.27
N TRP A 276 15.15 -15.90 13.36
CA TRP A 276 16.03 -15.58 12.24
C TRP A 276 16.53 -16.83 11.51
N GLY A 277 16.78 -17.90 12.27
CA GLY A 277 17.25 -19.19 11.80
C GLY A 277 16.73 -20.34 12.65
N GLY A 278 17.36 -21.52 12.61
CA GLY A 278 16.96 -22.69 13.39
C GLY A 278 16.91 -22.43 14.90
N ASP A 279 18.01 -21.99 15.44
CA ASP A 279 18.27 -21.68 16.86
C ASP A 279 18.64 -20.21 17.13
N GLU A 280 18.47 -19.36 16.11
CA GLU A 280 18.79 -17.93 16.15
C GLU A 280 17.52 -17.08 16.19
N PHE A 281 17.51 -16.06 17.06
CA PHE A 281 16.45 -15.09 17.20
C PHE A 281 16.99 -13.66 17.12
N VAL A 282 16.16 -12.73 16.69
CA VAL A 282 16.48 -11.29 16.65
C VAL A 282 15.42 -10.53 17.42
N LEU A 283 15.88 -9.68 18.35
CA LEU A 283 15.04 -8.75 19.10
C LEU A 283 15.30 -7.34 18.56
N LEU A 284 14.24 -6.60 18.24
CA LEU A 284 14.32 -5.19 17.91
C LEU A 284 13.65 -4.41 19.04
N LEU A 285 14.38 -3.49 19.66
CA LEU A 285 14.02 -2.78 20.89
C LEU A 285 13.91 -1.27 20.65
N PRO A 286 12.77 -0.77 20.14
CA PRO A 286 12.58 0.66 19.90
C PRO A 286 12.55 1.46 21.21
N GLY A 287 13.18 2.65 21.22
CA GLY A 287 13.25 3.50 22.38
C GLY A 287 14.15 2.96 23.52
N THR A 288 15.02 2.00 23.21
CA THR A 288 15.92 1.35 24.18
C THR A 288 17.37 1.63 23.81
N SER A 289 18.14 2.21 24.73
CA SER A 289 19.56 2.46 24.55
C SER A 289 20.39 1.16 24.69
N ALA A 290 21.64 1.15 24.22
CA ALA A 290 22.50 -0.03 24.34
C ALA A 290 22.72 -0.46 25.82
N PRO A 291 22.96 0.44 26.79
CA PRO A 291 23.03 0.04 28.20
C PRO A 291 21.71 -0.55 28.74
N ASP A 292 20.56 0.04 28.37
CA ASP A 292 19.25 -0.47 28.81
C ASP A 292 18.94 -1.82 28.15
N ALA A 293 19.33 -2.00 26.89
CA ALA A 293 19.22 -3.28 26.19
C ALA A 293 20.10 -4.34 26.88
N HIS A 294 21.33 -3.98 27.27
CA HIS A 294 22.23 -4.88 28.00
C HIS A 294 21.59 -5.34 29.33
N ASN A 295 21.07 -4.41 30.13
CA ASN A 295 20.38 -4.71 31.38
C ASN A 295 19.15 -5.62 31.19
N LEU A 296 18.37 -5.37 30.13
CA LEU A 296 17.23 -6.19 29.77
C LEU A 296 17.67 -7.63 29.43
N ILE A 297 18.72 -7.75 28.61
CA ILE A 297 19.22 -9.06 28.16
C ILE A 297 19.86 -9.84 29.31
N GLU A 298 20.58 -9.21 30.23
CA GLU A 298 21.12 -9.88 31.42
C GLU A 298 19.98 -10.47 32.26
N ARG A 299 18.90 -9.74 32.47
CA ARG A 299 17.72 -10.26 33.17
C ARG A 299 17.11 -11.46 32.43
N ILE A 300 16.91 -11.37 31.11
CA ILE A 300 16.40 -12.49 30.32
C ILE A 300 17.33 -13.69 30.38
N ARG A 301 18.63 -13.48 30.29
CA ARG A 301 19.65 -14.53 30.43
C ARG A 301 19.52 -15.27 31.77
N ASP A 302 19.38 -14.53 32.85
CA ASP A 302 19.24 -15.10 34.18
C ASP A 302 17.92 -15.88 34.33
N GLU A 303 16.81 -15.37 33.77
CA GLU A 303 15.52 -16.10 33.74
C GLU A 303 15.64 -17.40 32.93
N VAL A 304 16.29 -17.37 31.75
CA VAL A 304 16.57 -18.57 30.94
C VAL A 304 17.46 -19.56 31.65
N TYR A 305 18.50 -19.09 32.38
CA TYR A 305 19.44 -19.96 33.08
C TYR A 305 18.81 -20.74 34.24
N VAL A 306 17.83 -20.17 34.94
CA VAL A 306 17.16 -20.84 36.07
C VAL A 306 15.99 -21.69 35.59
N HIS A 307 15.50 -21.52 34.38
CA HIS A 307 14.38 -22.26 33.82
C HIS A 307 14.77 -23.71 33.51
N ILE A 308 13.88 -24.66 33.78
CA ILE A 308 14.04 -26.07 33.39
C ILE A 308 13.19 -26.33 32.19
N PHE A 309 13.84 -26.61 31.06
CA PHE A 309 13.21 -26.86 29.76
C PHE A 309 12.80 -28.34 29.59
N PRO A 310 11.96 -28.65 28.57
CA PRO A 310 11.61 -30.01 28.23
C PRO A 310 12.84 -30.96 28.13
N GLY A 311 12.73 -32.17 28.63
CA GLY A 311 13.83 -33.10 28.76
C GLY A 311 14.75 -32.86 29.94
N GLU A 312 14.28 -32.09 30.97
CA GLU A 312 15.06 -31.70 32.15
C GLU A 312 16.38 -30.96 31.78
N SER A 313 16.40 -30.34 30.59
CA SER A 313 17.58 -29.68 30.03
C SER A 313 17.75 -28.27 30.59
N ARG A 314 18.99 -27.90 30.92
CA ARG A 314 19.36 -26.50 31.11
C ARG A 314 19.86 -25.93 29.79
N ILE A 315 19.24 -24.86 29.35
CA ILE A 315 19.57 -24.14 28.14
C ILE A 315 20.23 -22.82 28.51
N THR A 316 21.27 -22.44 27.76
CA THR A 316 21.86 -21.11 27.82
C THR A 316 21.81 -20.46 26.46
N CYS A 317 21.87 -19.13 26.44
CA CYS A 317 21.91 -18.35 25.22
C CYS A 317 23.07 -17.38 25.24
N SER A 318 23.63 -17.15 24.06
CA SER A 318 24.60 -16.09 23.81
C SER A 318 23.93 -14.93 23.09
N PHE A 319 24.32 -13.69 23.41
CA PHE A 319 23.67 -12.49 22.93
C PHE A 319 24.67 -11.50 22.34
N GLY A 320 24.34 -10.94 21.16
CA GLY A 320 25.08 -9.82 20.57
C GLY A 320 24.18 -8.60 20.45
N ILE A 321 24.55 -7.46 21.07
CA ILE A 321 23.73 -6.25 21.14
C ILE A 321 24.34 -5.16 20.28
N SER A 322 23.57 -4.58 19.36
CA SER A 322 23.92 -3.41 18.56
C SER A 322 22.93 -2.27 18.75
N ASP A 323 23.32 -1.07 18.39
CA ASP A 323 22.49 0.14 18.42
C ASP A 323 22.79 1.06 17.23
N LEU A 324 22.11 2.20 17.15
CA LEU A 324 22.26 3.16 16.04
C LEU A 324 23.66 3.75 15.89
N THR A 325 24.58 3.53 16.83
CA THR A 325 26.01 3.93 16.68
C THR A 325 26.73 3.04 15.67
N CYS A 326 26.27 1.81 15.45
CA CYS A 326 26.77 0.90 14.43
C CYS A 326 26.35 1.28 13.00
N GLY A 327 25.25 2.03 12.86
CA GLY A 327 24.69 2.47 11.60
C GLY A 327 23.18 2.66 11.68
N ASN A 328 22.60 3.19 10.61
CA ASN A 328 21.17 3.50 10.52
C ASN A 328 20.38 2.58 9.58
N THR A 329 20.94 1.42 9.25
CA THR A 329 20.29 0.40 8.43
C THR A 329 20.18 -0.92 9.18
N LEU A 330 19.21 -1.74 8.82
CA LEU A 330 19.03 -3.06 9.44
C LEU A 330 20.27 -3.94 9.24
N GLU A 331 20.87 -3.89 8.06
CA GLU A 331 22.05 -4.67 7.70
C GLU A 331 23.25 -4.32 8.59
N ALA A 332 23.48 -3.01 8.82
CA ALA A 332 24.57 -2.54 9.69
C ALA A 332 24.37 -2.99 11.15
N LEU A 333 23.12 -2.91 11.65
CA LEU A 333 22.81 -3.38 13.00
C LEU A 333 22.97 -4.89 13.14
N LEU A 334 22.49 -5.67 12.17
CA LEU A 334 22.66 -7.13 12.17
C LEU A 334 24.13 -7.52 12.13
N GLN A 335 24.94 -6.91 11.25
CA GLN A 335 26.37 -7.21 11.17
C GLN A 335 27.08 -6.92 12.50
N CYS A 336 26.83 -5.76 13.10
CA CYS A 336 27.44 -5.37 14.36
C CYS A 336 27.02 -6.31 15.51
N ALA A 337 25.74 -6.70 15.55
CA ALA A 337 25.24 -7.65 16.55
C ALA A 337 25.83 -9.06 16.36
N ASP A 338 26.02 -9.53 15.12
CA ASP A 338 26.63 -10.83 14.81
C ASP A 338 28.10 -10.88 15.26
N GLU A 339 28.88 -9.81 14.98
CA GLU A 339 30.27 -9.70 15.46
C GLU A 339 30.35 -9.80 17.00
N ARG A 340 29.41 -9.17 17.71
CA ARG A 340 29.33 -9.20 19.19
C ARG A 340 28.83 -10.55 19.72
N LEU A 341 27.87 -11.19 19.03
CA LEU A 341 27.46 -12.55 19.34
C LEU A 341 28.63 -13.55 19.23
N TYR A 342 29.44 -13.39 18.18
CA TYR A 342 30.65 -14.20 18.02
C TYR A 342 31.65 -14.01 19.20
N GLN A 343 31.77 -12.78 19.69
CA GLN A 343 32.60 -12.51 20.90
C GLN A 343 31.99 -13.18 22.13
N ALA A 344 30.68 -13.11 22.35
CA ALA A 344 30.00 -13.78 23.44
C ALA A 344 30.25 -15.29 23.44
N LYS A 345 30.13 -15.93 22.26
CA LYS A 345 30.43 -17.36 22.10
C LYS A 345 31.89 -17.71 22.42
N LYS A 346 32.85 -16.84 22.07
CA LYS A 346 34.28 -17.02 22.41
C LYS A 346 34.61 -16.82 23.89
N GLN A 347 33.88 -15.97 24.59
CA GLN A 347 34.05 -15.72 26.04
C GLN A 347 33.51 -16.83 26.92
N GLY A 348 33.01 -17.91 26.35
CA GLY A 348 32.52 -19.08 27.11
C GLY A 348 31.02 -19.30 27.04
N LYS A 349 30.33 -18.59 26.14
CA LYS A 349 28.86 -18.66 26.01
C LYS A 349 28.09 -18.12 27.22
N ASN A 350 26.74 -18.22 27.21
CA ASN A 350 25.88 -17.75 28.30
C ASN A 350 26.20 -16.31 28.74
N THR A 351 26.42 -15.41 27.79
CA THR A 351 26.81 -14.03 28.07
C THR A 351 26.29 -13.09 26.99
N ALA A 352 26.20 -11.81 27.34
CA ALA A 352 25.80 -10.73 26.43
C ALA A 352 27.02 -9.83 26.12
N CYS A 353 27.30 -9.64 24.84
CA CYS A 353 28.29 -8.67 24.36
C CYS A 353 27.61 -7.49 23.70
N GLY A 354 27.95 -6.28 24.12
CA GLY A 354 27.42 -5.01 23.62
C GLY A 354 28.45 -3.91 23.66
N VAL A 355 28.05 -2.64 23.48
CA VAL A 355 28.94 -1.49 23.75
C VAL A 355 29.12 -1.43 25.26
N ALA A 356 30.36 -1.60 25.73
CA ALA A 356 30.65 -1.44 27.14
C ALA A 356 30.36 0.02 27.56
N PRO A 357 29.82 0.23 28.79
CA PRO A 357 29.61 1.58 29.31
C PRO A 357 30.86 2.47 29.30
N GLU A 358 32.03 1.86 29.36
CA GLU A 358 33.35 2.52 29.37
C GLU A 358 33.73 3.11 27.99
N ASP A 359 33.29 2.52 26.89
CA ASP A 359 33.56 3.03 25.52
C ASP A 359 32.72 4.27 25.18
N LEU A 360 31.63 4.53 25.91
CA LEU A 360 30.77 5.71 25.76
C LEU A 360 31.37 6.95 26.41
N LEU A 361 32.22 6.80 27.44
CA LEU A 361 32.87 7.91 28.15
C LEU A 361 34.08 8.49 27.39
N GLN A 362 34.61 7.76 26.38
CA GLN A 362 35.75 8.23 25.57
C GLN A 362 35.34 8.99 24.30
N ARG A 363 34.04 9.13 24.02
CA ARG A 363 33.50 9.79 22.81
C ARG A 363 32.73 11.10 23.09
N THR A 364 32.70 11.57 24.34
CA THR A 364 32.26 12.90 24.74
C THR A 364 33.46 13.80 24.99
#